data_b94d4e2510bd0d379d7da778894dc0b7
#
_entry.id   b94d4e2510bd0d379d7da778894dc0b7
#
_cell.length_a   1.000
_cell.length_b   1.000
_cell.length_c   1.000
_cell.angle_alpha   90.00
_cell.angle_beta   90.00
_cell.angle_gamma   90.00
#
_symmetry.space_group_name_H-M   'P 1'
#
loop_
_entity.id
_entity.type
_entity.pdbx_description
1 polymer ?
#
loop_
_entity_poly.entity_id
_entity_poly.type
_entity_poly.pdbx_seq_one_letter_code
_entity_poly.pdbx_strand_id
1 'polypeptide(L)'
;MERKRLTQVFGLVAVLLLISGQIFAQNLNVHGKVLDENGEGLIGAGVVIQGTTQGTITDIDGSYQLSVPQGATLEFSCVGYKAQLVQVTGPNLTVTLAPDSKLID
;
A
#
# COMPACT_ATOMS: atom_id res chain seq x y z
N MET A 1 -31.00 -29.79 30.72
CA MET A 1 -31.44 -28.90 29.64
C MET A 1 -30.62 -27.60 29.58
N GLU A 2 -30.16 -27.06 30.67
CA GLU A 2 -29.36 -25.83 30.66
C GLU A 2 -27.99 -26.01 29.99
N ARG A 3 -27.39 -27.19 30.02
CA ARG A 3 -26.09 -27.49 29.42
C ARG A 3 -26.11 -27.38 27.89
N LYS A 4 -27.24 -27.69 27.25
CA LYS A 4 -27.37 -27.60 25.78
C LYS A 4 -27.43 -26.15 25.30
N ARG A 5 -28.02 -25.25 26.07
CA ARG A 5 -28.11 -23.81 25.75
C ARG A 5 -26.75 -23.13 25.82
N LEU A 6 -25.95 -23.48 26.83
CA LEU A 6 -24.60 -22.93 26.99
C LEU A 6 -23.69 -23.35 25.85
N THR A 7 -23.78 -24.61 25.42
CA THR A 7 -22.98 -25.13 24.31
C THR A 7 -23.30 -24.42 22.99
N GLN A 8 -24.57 -24.08 22.74
CA GLN A 8 -24.99 -23.38 21.54
C GLN A 8 -24.50 -21.94 21.51
N VAL A 9 -24.50 -21.27 22.65
CA VAL A 9 -24.01 -19.89 22.77
C VAL A 9 -22.49 -19.82 22.53
N PHE A 10 -21.73 -20.75 23.05
CA PHE A 10 -20.30 -20.83 22.83
C PHE A 10 -19.94 -21.08 21.36
N GLY A 11 -20.68 -21.94 20.67
CA GLY A 11 -20.47 -22.19 19.26
C GLY A 11 -20.76 -20.96 18.40
N LEU A 12 -21.79 -20.20 18.72
CA LEU A 12 -22.15 -18.99 18.01
C LEU A 12 -21.08 -17.89 18.17
N VAL A 13 -20.59 -17.70 19.38
CA VAL A 13 -19.54 -16.72 19.67
C VAL A 13 -18.24 -17.07 18.93
N ALA A 14 -17.87 -18.36 18.90
CA ALA A 14 -16.68 -18.81 18.18
C ALA A 14 -16.78 -18.55 16.68
N VAL A 15 -17.94 -18.77 16.07
CA VAL A 15 -18.17 -18.50 14.66
C VAL A 15 -18.08 -17.00 14.35
N LEU A 16 -18.63 -16.16 15.20
CA LEU A 16 -18.54 -14.71 15.04
C LEU A 16 -17.12 -14.20 15.12
N LEU A 17 -16.29 -14.74 16.01
CA LEU A 17 -14.88 -14.37 16.12
C LEU A 17 -14.08 -14.77 14.87
N LEU A 18 -14.39 -15.93 14.28
CA LEU A 18 -13.72 -16.36 13.05
C LEU A 18 -14.07 -15.47 11.86
N ILE A 19 -15.31 -15.00 11.75
CA ILE A 19 -15.75 -14.11 10.69
C ILE A 19 -15.06 -12.74 10.81
N SER A 20 -14.94 -12.20 12.03
CA SER A 20 -14.29 -10.91 12.25
C SER A 20 -12.81 -10.94 11.88
N GLY A 21 -12.11 -12.05 12.05
CA GLY A 21 -10.69 -12.18 11.71
C GLY A 21 -10.42 -12.11 10.21
N GLN A 22 -11.40 -12.40 9.36
CA GLN A 22 -11.23 -12.37 7.91
C GLN A 22 -11.32 -10.97 7.30
N ILE A 23 -11.91 -10.01 8.01
CA ILE A 23 -12.11 -8.64 7.51
C ILE A 23 -10.78 -7.89 7.39
N PHE A 24 -9.75 -8.27 8.14
CA PHE A 24 -8.45 -7.57 8.17
C PHE A 24 -7.44 -8.09 7.14
N ALA A 25 -7.82 -9.06 6.29
CA ALA A 25 -6.90 -9.70 5.37
C ALA A 25 -7.03 -9.23 3.92
N GLN A 26 -7.67 -8.08 3.66
CA GLN A 26 -7.86 -7.59 2.30
C GLN A 26 -6.69 -6.73 1.86
N ASN A 27 -6.00 -7.17 0.80
CA ASN A 27 -4.97 -6.44 0.13
C ASN A 27 -5.45 -5.94 -1.22
N LEU A 28 -4.90 -4.82 -1.65
CA LEU A 28 -5.19 -4.20 -2.93
C LEU A 28 -3.94 -4.24 -3.80
N ASN A 29 -4.07 -4.70 -5.04
CA ASN A 29 -2.98 -4.65 -6.00
C ASN A 29 -2.94 -3.26 -6.62
N VAL A 30 -1.94 -2.47 -6.23
CA VAL A 30 -1.76 -1.12 -6.74
C VAL A 30 -0.74 -1.14 -7.86
N HIS A 31 -1.08 -0.49 -8.97
CA HIS A 31 -0.16 -0.34 -10.09
C HIS A 31 -0.28 1.08 -10.66
N GLY A 32 0.79 1.54 -11.27
CA GLY A 32 0.82 2.86 -11.83
C GLY A 32 2.22 3.23 -12.25
N LYS A 33 2.47 4.52 -12.35
CA LYS A 33 3.78 5.04 -12.75
C LYS A 33 4.26 6.10 -11.79
N VAL A 34 5.58 6.21 -11.67
CA VAL A 34 6.22 7.33 -11.00
C VAL A 34 6.87 8.18 -12.08
N LEU A 35 6.47 9.43 -12.16
CA LEU A 35 6.86 10.36 -13.23
C LEU A 35 7.71 11.50 -12.67
N ASP A 36 8.54 12.07 -13.53
CA ASP A 36 9.27 13.31 -13.22
C ASP A 36 8.42 14.55 -13.59
N GLU A 37 8.97 15.73 -13.41
CA GLU A 37 8.31 17.00 -13.69
C GLU A 37 7.95 17.18 -15.18
N ASN A 38 8.59 16.43 -16.07
CA ASN A 38 8.33 16.48 -17.51
C ASN A 38 7.34 15.39 -17.96
N GLY A 39 6.82 14.59 -17.02
CA GLY A 39 5.90 13.52 -17.34
C GLY A 39 6.57 12.23 -17.81
N GLU A 40 7.88 12.14 -17.67
CA GLU A 40 8.63 10.95 -18.05
C GLU A 40 8.75 9.98 -16.86
N GLY A 41 8.75 8.68 -17.16
CA GLY A 41 8.85 7.64 -16.13
C GLY A 41 10.21 7.64 -15.44
N LEU A 42 10.19 7.56 -14.10
CA LEU A 42 11.40 7.49 -13.29
C LEU A 42 11.77 6.02 -13.03
N ILE A 43 12.89 5.59 -13.58
CA ILE A 43 13.44 4.26 -13.32
C ILE A 43 14.10 4.24 -11.93
N GLY A 44 13.94 3.15 -11.21
CA GLY A 44 14.63 2.97 -9.92
C GLY A 44 14.03 3.76 -8.77
N ALA A 45 12.83 4.31 -8.93
CA ALA A 45 12.13 4.97 -7.84
C ALA A 45 11.62 3.93 -6.86
N GLY A 46 11.75 4.20 -5.56
CA GLY A 46 11.26 3.32 -4.51
C GLY A 46 9.80 3.61 -4.18
N VAL A 47 9.03 2.54 -3.99
CA VAL A 47 7.63 2.61 -3.54
C VAL A 47 7.53 1.70 -2.33
N VAL A 48 7.35 2.27 -1.14
CA VAL A 48 7.40 1.52 0.13
C VAL A 48 6.13 1.79 0.92
N ILE A 49 5.60 0.75 1.53
CA ILE A 49 4.47 0.89 2.46
C ILE A 49 5.00 1.55 3.74
N GLN A 50 4.48 2.74 4.06
CA GLN A 50 4.93 3.51 5.21
C GLN A 50 4.84 2.68 6.50
N GLY A 51 5.90 2.74 7.30
CA GLY A 51 5.97 1.99 8.55
C GLY A 51 6.43 0.55 8.40
N THR A 52 6.77 0.12 7.18
CA THR A 52 7.26 -1.23 6.90
C THR A 52 8.50 -1.18 6.04
N THR A 53 9.12 -2.36 5.81
CA THR A 53 10.20 -2.53 4.85
C THR A 53 9.72 -3.13 3.53
N GLN A 54 8.40 -3.30 3.38
CA GLN A 54 7.82 -3.88 2.17
C GLN A 54 7.64 -2.83 1.10
N GLY A 55 8.11 -3.11 -0.10
CA GLY A 55 8.01 -2.18 -1.20
C GLY A 55 8.49 -2.77 -2.51
N THR A 56 8.59 -1.92 -3.51
CA THR A 56 9.06 -2.29 -4.84
C THR A 56 9.86 -1.13 -5.44
N ILE A 57 10.41 -1.37 -6.62
CA ILE A 57 11.19 -0.38 -7.37
C ILE A 57 10.59 -0.30 -8.77
N THR A 58 10.50 0.90 -9.32
CA THR A 58 9.98 1.10 -10.67
C THR A 58 10.92 0.53 -11.73
N ASP A 59 10.32 0.08 -12.84
CA ASP A 59 11.04 -0.43 -13.99
C ASP A 59 11.51 0.69 -14.93
N ILE A 60 12.00 0.31 -16.10
CA ILE A 60 12.55 1.25 -17.09
C ILE A 60 11.51 2.29 -17.57
N ASP A 61 10.24 1.94 -17.54
CA ASP A 61 9.14 2.83 -17.93
C ASP A 61 8.60 3.64 -16.75
N GLY A 62 9.16 3.47 -15.55
CA GLY A 62 8.65 4.09 -14.35
C GLY A 62 7.44 3.39 -13.76
N SER A 63 7.10 2.21 -14.27
CA SER A 63 5.94 1.45 -13.82
C SER A 63 6.25 0.65 -12.57
N TYR A 64 5.26 0.49 -11.70
CA TYR A 64 5.38 -0.31 -10.50
C TYR A 64 4.09 -1.09 -10.25
N GLN A 65 4.22 -2.14 -9.45
CA GLN A 65 3.09 -2.93 -8.99
C GLN A 65 3.40 -3.40 -7.57
N LEU A 66 2.45 -3.25 -6.66
CA LEU A 66 2.65 -3.58 -5.25
C LEU A 66 1.33 -3.98 -4.62
N SER A 67 1.34 -5.09 -3.87
CA SER A 67 0.19 -5.50 -3.07
C SER A 67 0.27 -4.81 -1.71
N VAL A 68 -0.76 -4.04 -1.35
CA VAL A 68 -0.77 -3.24 -0.13
C VAL A 68 -2.09 -3.44 0.62
N PRO A 69 -2.09 -3.26 1.95
CA PRO A 69 -3.34 -3.21 2.69
C PRO A 69 -4.19 -2.02 2.24
N GLN A 70 -5.49 -2.22 2.17
CA GLN A 70 -6.41 -1.15 1.78
C GLN A 70 -6.30 0.02 2.75
N GLY A 71 -6.17 1.24 2.22
CA GLY A 71 -6.01 2.45 3.03
C GLY A 71 -4.58 2.73 3.47
N ALA A 72 -3.60 1.91 3.04
CA ALA A 72 -2.20 2.13 3.39
C ALA A 72 -1.66 3.41 2.76
N THR A 73 -0.62 3.98 3.36
CA THR A 73 0.12 5.11 2.81
C THR A 73 1.39 4.60 2.17
N LEU A 74 1.66 5.02 0.94
CA LEU A 74 2.88 4.67 0.21
C LEU A 74 3.83 5.85 0.20
N GLU A 75 5.12 5.55 0.39
CA GLU A 75 6.18 6.53 0.26
C GLU A 75 6.88 6.32 -1.08
N PHE A 76 6.87 7.36 -1.92
CA PHE A 76 7.55 7.37 -3.21
C PHE A 76 8.82 8.20 -3.08
N SER A 77 9.95 7.62 -3.48
CA SER A 77 11.24 8.29 -3.38
C SER A 77 12.13 7.95 -4.56
N CYS A 78 12.96 8.91 -4.96
CA CYS A 78 13.96 8.71 -6.01
C CYS A 78 15.13 9.65 -5.74
N VAL A 79 16.35 9.22 -6.06
CA VAL A 79 17.53 10.05 -5.87
C VAL A 79 17.40 11.33 -6.69
N GLY A 80 17.55 12.49 -6.04
CA GLY A 80 17.41 13.79 -6.67
C GLY A 80 16.00 14.36 -6.64
N TYR A 81 15.06 13.66 -6.00
CA TYR A 81 13.66 14.06 -5.92
C TYR A 81 13.19 14.09 -4.47
N LYS A 82 12.18 14.90 -4.21
CA LYS A 82 11.55 14.94 -2.88
C LYS A 82 10.66 13.74 -2.70
N ALA A 83 10.77 13.09 -1.54
CA ALA A 83 9.89 11.98 -1.20
C ALA A 83 8.44 12.47 -1.05
N GLN A 84 7.50 11.64 -1.43
CA GLN A 84 6.08 11.97 -1.38
C GLN A 84 5.29 10.84 -0.74
N LEU A 85 4.40 11.19 0.18
CA LEU A 85 3.49 10.24 0.82
C LEU A 85 2.12 10.35 0.17
N VAL A 86 1.55 9.21 -0.24
CA VAL A 86 0.23 9.17 -0.87
C VAL A 86 -0.57 8.04 -0.27
N GLN A 87 -1.77 8.34 0.19
CA GLN A 87 -2.69 7.32 0.69
C GLN A 87 -3.35 6.59 -0.47
N VAL A 88 -3.38 5.26 -0.40
CA VAL A 88 -3.97 4.42 -1.43
C VAL A 88 -5.50 4.47 -1.32
N THR A 89 -6.16 4.90 -2.40
CA THR A 89 -7.62 4.96 -2.48
C THR A 89 -8.19 4.03 -3.54
N GLY A 90 -7.34 3.46 -4.41
CA GLY A 90 -7.78 2.58 -5.48
C GLY A 90 -6.60 1.83 -6.09
N PRO A 91 -6.85 0.96 -7.09
CA PRO A 91 -5.82 0.12 -7.69
C PRO A 91 -4.87 0.86 -8.63
N ASN A 92 -5.26 2.03 -9.13
CA ASN A 92 -4.44 2.80 -10.06
C ASN A 92 -3.90 4.05 -9.36
N LEU A 93 -2.59 4.19 -9.32
CA LEU A 93 -1.97 5.33 -8.64
C LEU A 93 -0.71 5.76 -9.38
N THR A 94 -0.79 6.90 -10.07
CA THR A 94 0.34 7.52 -10.75
C THR A 94 0.76 8.76 -9.97
N VAL A 95 2.05 8.88 -9.68
CA VAL A 95 2.60 9.92 -8.83
C VAL A 95 3.69 10.67 -9.59
N THR A 96 3.67 12.00 -9.50
CA THR A 96 4.71 12.86 -10.06
C THR A 96 5.59 13.37 -8.94
N LEU A 97 6.90 13.14 -9.02
CA LEU A 97 7.86 13.62 -8.03
C LEU A 97 8.48 14.93 -8.50
N ALA A 98 8.70 15.84 -7.54
CA ALA A 98 9.34 17.11 -7.79
C ALA A 98 10.83 17.01 -7.46
N PRO A 99 11.71 17.67 -8.25
CA PRO A 99 13.14 17.68 -7.94
C PRO A 99 13.40 18.29 -6.56
N ASP A 100 14.41 17.76 -5.88
CA ASP A 100 14.86 18.31 -4.62
C ASP A 100 16.00 19.29 -4.90
N SER A 101 15.67 20.59 -4.86
CA SER A 101 16.62 21.65 -5.17
C SER A 101 17.79 21.71 -4.21
N LYS A 102 17.68 21.13 -3.02
CA LYS A 102 18.77 21.11 -2.04
C LYS A 102 19.92 20.19 -2.44
N LEU A 103 19.67 19.23 -3.33
CA LEU A 103 20.70 18.29 -3.78
C LEU A 103 21.49 18.80 -4.97
N ILE A 104 21.11 19.94 -5.55
CA ILE A 104 21.75 20.53 -6.74
C ILE A 104 22.87 21.48 -6.35
N ASP A 105 22.85 21.96 -5.11
CA ASP A 105 23.89 22.82 -4.58
C ASP A 105 25.07 22.00 -4.04
#